data_8896bda4776b7b48b4daea6c19b8f7d0
#
_entry.id   8896bda4776b7b48b4daea6c19b8f7d0
#
_cell.length_a   1.000
_cell.length_b   1.000
_cell.length_c   1.000
_cell.angle_alpha   90.00
_cell.angle_beta   90.00
_cell.angle_gamma   90.00
#
_symmetry.space_group_name_H-M   'P 1'
#
loop_
_entity.id
_entity.type
_entity.pdbx_description
1 polymer ?
#
loop_
_entity_poly.entity_id
_entity_poly.type
_entity_poly.pdbx_seq_one_letter_code
_entity_poly.pdbx_strand_id
1 'polypeptide(L)'
;MTDSKRQAKIDSYGKAYDLLIEALERFPREMWQYRPAEDQWSIHEIVVHIADSEANSYVRCRRFLAEPGETLMAYDEMRWGRELDYLDQNPEDALALFRWLRKLSYDLIKTVPQEVWSRECYHPEDGMITMDDWLDTYQRHIPDHISQMESIHQSWLERQR
;
A
#
# COMPACT_ATOMS: atom_id res chain seq x y z
N MET A 1 2.86 15.15 14.62
CA MET A 1 1.85 15.66 13.64
C MET A 1 0.75 16.45 14.37
N THR A 2 0.07 17.43 13.73
CA THR A 2 -1.13 18.09 14.34
C THR A 2 -2.37 17.23 14.13
N ASP A 3 -3.36 17.33 15.02
CA ASP A 3 -4.59 16.53 14.96
C ASP A 3 -5.36 16.73 13.65
N SER A 4 -5.46 17.96 13.18
CA SER A 4 -6.14 18.26 11.91
C SER A 4 -5.44 17.62 10.70
N LYS A 5 -4.11 17.60 10.67
CA LYS A 5 -3.34 16.92 9.60
C LYS A 5 -3.49 15.41 9.70
N ARG A 6 -3.49 14.86 10.92
CA ARG A 6 -3.68 13.42 11.14
C ARG A 6 -5.06 12.99 10.69
N GLN A 7 -6.11 13.72 11.05
CA GLN A 7 -7.47 13.39 10.62
C GLN A 7 -7.59 13.38 9.08
N ALA A 8 -7.03 14.37 8.40
CA ALA A 8 -7.02 14.39 6.93
C ALA A 8 -6.31 13.15 6.32
N LYS A 9 -5.21 12.69 6.95
CA LYS A 9 -4.51 11.48 6.51
C LYS A 9 -5.29 10.19 6.82
N ILE A 10 -5.97 10.11 7.96
CA ILE A 10 -6.87 9.00 8.28
C ILE A 10 -7.99 8.92 7.25
N ASP A 11 -8.59 10.05 6.88
CA ASP A 11 -9.67 10.10 5.88
C ASP A 11 -9.16 9.68 4.49
N SER A 12 -7.95 10.13 4.11
CA SER A 12 -7.27 9.71 2.87
C SER A 12 -6.98 8.22 2.87
N TYR A 13 -6.44 7.68 3.97
CA TYR A 13 -6.18 6.26 4.16
C TYR A 13 -7.45 5.42 3.96
N GLY A 14 -8.59 5.88 4.53
CA GLY A 14 -9.87 5.19 4.42
C GLY A 14 -10.45 5.14 3.01
N LYS A 15 -10.15 6.14 2.16
CA LYS A 15 -10.65 6.25 0.78
C LYS A 15 -9.77 5.51 -0.25
N ALA A 16 -8.64 4.97 0.16
CA ALA A 16 -7.62 4.47 -0.75
C ALA A 16 -8.10 3.31 -1.65
N TYR A 17 -9.01 2.44 -1.16
CA TYR A 17 -9.57 1.38 -1.99
C TYR A 17 -10.41 1.93 -3.14
N ASP A 18 -11.32 2.84 -2.86
CA ASP A 18 -12.20 3.44 -3.87
C ASP A 18 -11.37 4.22 -4.90
N LEU A 19 -10.35 4.98 -4.44
CA LEU A 19 -9.41 5.68 -5.28
C LEU A 19 -8.64 4.74 -6.22
N LEU A 20 -8.20 3.59 -5.71
CA LEU A 20 -7.50 2.58 -6.53
C LEU A 20 -8.43 1.99 -7.60
N ILE A 21 -9.67 1.62 -7.24
CA ILE A 21 -10.64 1.05 -8.20
C ILE A 21 -10.95 2.06 -9.31
N GLU A 22 -11.24 3.32 -8.95
CA GLU A 22 -11.47 4.39 -9.93
C GLU A 22 -10.28 4.61 -10.86
N ALA A 23 -9.05 4.51 -10.34
CA ALA A 23 -7.85 4.61 -11.16
C ALA A 23 -7.70 3.42 -12.11
N LEU A 24 -7.95 2.20 -11.64
CA LEU A 24 -7.82 0.98 -12.44
C LEU A 24 -8.82 0.94 -13.62
N GLU A 25 -10.00 1.55 -13.49
CA GLU A 25 -10.98 1.67 -14.59
C GLU A 25 -10.46 2.46 -15.79
N ARG A 26 -9.43 3.30 -15.61
CA ARG A 26 -8.80 4.10 -16.66
C ARG A 26 -7.81 3.30 -17.52
N PHE A 27 -7.38 2.13 -17.06
CA PHE A 27 -6.35 1.33 -17.72
C PHE A 27 -6.95 0.12 -18.44
N PRO A 28 -6.80 0.01 -19.80
CA PRO A 28 -7.27 -1.14 -20.54
C PRO A 28 -6.73 -2.45 -19.98
N ARG A 29 -7.59 -3.45 -19.81
CA ARG A 29 -7.22 -4.71 -19.15
C ARG A 29 -6.08 -5.46 -19.87
N GLU A 30 -6.03 -5.37 -21.18
CA GLU A 30 -5.00 -5.99 -22.01
C GLU A 30 -3.58 -5.48 -21.74
N MET A 31 -3.44 -4.27 -21.16
CA MET A 31 -2.12 -3.73 -20.79
C MET A 31 -1.65 -4.11 -19.37
N TRP A 32 -2.50 -4.70 -18.54
CA TRP A 32 -2.18 -4.88 -17.13
C TRP A 32 -0.92 -5.72 -16.89
N GLN A 33 -0.57 -6.64 -17.78
CA GLN A 33 0.67 -7.44 -17.71
C GLN A 33 1.85 -6.81 -18.48
N TYR A 34 1.67 -5.62 -19.08
CA TYR A 34 2.75 -4.91 -19.75
C TYR A 34 3.75 -4.37 -18.73
N ARG A 35 5.03 -4.71 -18.91
CA ARG A 35 6.16 -4.15 -18.18
C ARG A 35 6.89 -3.15 -19.08
N PRO A 36 7.14 -1.90 -18.63
CA PRO A 36 7.95 -0.94 -19.39
C PRO A 36 9.39 -1.40 -19.59
N ALA A 37 9.97 -2.09 -18.59
CA ALA A 37 11.29 -2.71 -18.62
C ALA A 37 11.28 -4.03 -17.82
N GLU A 38 12.32 -4.85 -18.01
CA GLU A 38 12.43 -6.17 -17.38
C GLU A 38 12.45 -6.12 -15.84
N ASP A 39 13.05 -5.06 -15.28
CA ASP A 39 13.19 -4.80 -13.85
C ASP A 39 12.05 -3.93 -13.26
N GLN A 40 11.02 -3.65 -14.04
CA GLN A 40 9.86 -2.85 -13.61
C GLN A 40 8.60 -3.71 -13.53
N TRP A 41 7.76 -3.38 -12.56
CA TRP A 41 6.46 -4.03 -12.42
C TRP A 41 5.45 -3.58 -13.46
N SER A 42 4.56 -4.47 -13.82
CA SER A 42 3.31 -4.22 -14.52
C SER A 42 2.22 -3.73 -13.55
N ILE A 43 1.09 -3.23 -14.09
CA ILE A 43 -0.10 -2.88 -13.27
C ILE A 43 -0.59 -4.09 -12.49
N HIS A 44 -0.62 -5.27 -13.10
CA HIS A 44 -1.02 -6.52 -12.45
C HIS A 44 -0.16 -6.81 -11.20
N GLU A 45 1.16 -6.73 -11.33
CA GLU A 45 2.09 -6.98 -10.22
C GLU A 45 1.96 -5.93 -9.12
N ILE A 46 1.74 -4.67 -9.47
CA ILE A 46 1.48 -3.59 -8.50
C ILE A 46 0.21 -3.89 -7.69
N VAL A 47 -0.86 -4.38 -8.34
CA VAL A 47 -2.11 -4.74 -7.64
C VAL A 47 -1.87 -5.86 -6.63
N VAL A 48 -1.11 -6.89 -6.98
CA VAL A 48 -0.77 -7.99 -6.06
C VAL A 48 0.15 -7.49 -4.93
N HIS A 49 1.16 -6.68 -5.27
CA HIS A 49 2.04 -6.03 -4.29
C HIS A 49 1.26 -5.20 -3.26
N ILE A 50 0.25 -4.44 -3.70
CA ILE A 50 -0.59 -3.63 -2.81
C ILE A 50 -1.25 -4.50 -1.73
N ALA A 51 -1.72 -5.71 -2.07
CA ALA A 51 -2.32 -6.62 -1.10
C ALA A 51 -1.29 -7.14 -0.08
N ASP A 52 -0.11 -7.54 -0.54
CA ASP A 52 0.98 -8.02 0.34
C ASP A 52 1.51 -6.90 1.24
N SER A 53 1.68 -5.71 0.69
CA SER A 53 2.08 -4.53 1.46
C SER A 53 1.03 -4.19 2.52
N GLU A 54 -0.26 -4.26 2.18
CA GLU A 54 -1.34 -4.00 3.15
C GLU A 54 -1.43 -5.08 4.24
N ALA A 55 -1.11 -6.33 3.93
CA ALA A 55 -1.02 -7.40 4.94
C ALA A 55 0.08 -7.08 5.97
N ASN A 56 1.24 -6.61 5.51
CA ASN A 56 2.31 -6.12 6.39
C ASN A 56 1.88 -4.88 7.18
N SER A 57 1.23 -3.92 6.52
CA SER A 57 0.66 -2.72 7.15
C SER A 57 -0.33 -3.06 8.25
N TYR A 58 -1.21 -4.02 7.99
CA TYR A 58 -2.22 -4.49 8.95
C TYR A 58 -1.57 -5.03 10.23
N VAL A 59 -0.53 -5.84 10.12
CA VAL A 59 0.20 -6.37 11.28
C VAL A 59 0.98 -5.26 11.99
N ARG A 60 1.68 -4.39 11.23
CA ARG A 60 2.44 -3.26 11.79
C ARG A 60 1.56 -2.32 12.59
N CYS A 61 0.39 -1.94 12.07
CA CYS A 61 -0.58 -1.11 12.79
C CYS A 61 -0.93 -1.71 14.17
N ARG A 62 -1.18 -3.02 14.21
CA ARG A 62 -1.53 -3.70 15.47
C ARG A 62 -0.37 -3.77 16.45
N ARG A 63 0.86 -3.87 15.97
CA ARG A 63 2.05 -3.81 16.82
C ARG A 63 2.18 -2.46 17.51
N PHE A 64 2.02 -1.34 16.81
CA PHE A 64 1.99 -0.02 17.46
C PHE A 64 0.94 0.09 18.55
N LEU A 65 -0.20 -0.56 18.37
CA LEU A 65 -1.31 -0.48 19.32
C LEU A 65 -1.14 -1.41 20.52
N ALA A 66 -0.73 -2.64 20.30
CA ALA A 66 -0.73 -3.72 21.29
C ALA A 66 0.67 -4.08 21.83
N GLU A 67 1.72 -3.85 21.04
CA GLU A 67 3.10 -4.30 21.33
C GLU A 67 4.11 -3.17 20.99
N PRO A 68 3.93 -1.93 21.54
CA PRO A 68 4.87 -0.83 21.23
C PRO A 68 6.28 -1.18 21.71
N GLY A 69 7.30 -0.77 20.93
CA GLY A 69 8.70 -1.08 21.17
C GLY A 69 9.21 -2.33 20.45
N GLU A 70 8.31 -3.19 19.97
CA GLU A 70 8.69 -4.41 19.25
C GLU A 70 9.22 -4.13 17.84
N THR A 71 9.97 -5.11 17.30
CA THR A 71 10.51 -5.04 15.94
C THR A 71 9.43 -5.37 14.92
N LEU A 72 9.28 -4.50 13.92
CA LEU A 72 8.43 -4.72 12.77
C LEU A 72 9.11 -5.65 11.76
N MET A 73 8.32 -6.41 11.01
CA MET A 73 8.83 -7.21 9.91
C MET A 73 9.13 -6.29 8.71
N ALA A 74 10.37 -6.34 8.20
CA ALA A 74 10.74 -5.85 6.88
C ALA A 74 10.68 -6.99 5.86
N TYR A 75 10.51 -6.66 4.59
CA TYR A 75 10.54 -7.63 3.50
C TYR A 75 11.02 -6.98 2.21
N ASP A 76 11.69 -7.75 1.38
CA ASP A 76 12.14 -7.33 0.05
C ASP A 76 10.98 -7.50 -0.95
N GLU A 77 10.32 -6.40 -1.28
CA GLU A 77 9.14 -6.39 -2.15
C GLU A 77 9.43 -6.86 -3.57
N MET A 78 10.60 -6.52 -4.13
CA MET A 78 11.01 -6.96 -5.46
C MET A 78 11.26 -8.47 -5.49
N ARG A 79 11.86 -8.99 -4.42
CA ARG A 79 12.04 -10.43 -4.25
C ARG A 79 10.70 -11.16 -4.11
N TRP A 80 9.77 -10.61 -3.32
CA TRP A 80 8.44 -11.20 -3.20
C TRP A 80 7.73 -11.24 -4.55
N GLY A 81 7.74 -10.16 -5.32
CA GLY A 81 7.15 -10.12 -6.65
C GLY A 81 7.65 -11.23 -7.56
N ARG A 82 8.95 -11.52 -7.50
CA ARG A 82 9.60 -12.55 -8.32
C ARG A 82 9.37 -13.97 -7.78
N GLU A 83 9.67 -14.20 -6.48
CA GLU A 83 9.64 -15.56 -5.89
C GLU A 83 8.21 -16.08 -5.65
N LEU A 84 7.23 -15.18 -5.53
CA LEU A 84 5.81 -15.52 -5.37
C LEU A 84 5.03 -15.43 -6.69
N ASP A 85 5.73 -15.14 -7.80
CA ASP A 85 5.15 -15.04 -9.15
C ASP A 85 3.87 -14.20 -9.19
N TYR A 86 4.02 -12.88 -8.98
CA TYR A 86 2.88 -11.96 -8.93
C TYR A 86 2.05 -11.95 -10.22
N LEU A 87 2.65 -12.27 -11.38
CA LEU A 87 1.91 -12.33 -12.65
C LEU A 87 0.94 -13.51 -12.74
N ASP A 88 1.19 -14.59 -11.98
CA ASP A 88 0.33 -15.79 -11.96
C ASP A 88 -0.77 -15.71 -10.88
N GLN A 89 -0.73 -14.69 -10.01
CA GLN A 89 -1.73 -14.49 -8.98
C GLN A 89 -2.97 -13.75 -9.52
N ASN A 90 -4.14 -14.03 -8.92
CA ASN A 90 -5.39 -13.39 -9.32
C ASN A 90 -5.48 -11.96 -8.75
N PRO A 91 -5.49 -10.90 -9.57
CA PRO A 91 -5.52 -9.53 -9.09
C PRO A 91 -6.88 -9.15 -8.46
N GLU A 92 -7.99 -9.80 -8.81
CA GLU A 92 -9.29 -9.58 -8.20
C GLU A 92 -9.31 -10.06 -6.74
N ASP A 93 -8.69 -11.20 -6.46
CA ASP A 93 -8.53 -11.71 -5.09
C ASP A 93 -7.60 -10.82 -4.27
N ALA A 94 -6.52 -10.31 -4.88
CA ALA A 94 -5.63 -9.34 -4.25
C ALA A 94 -6.36 -8.03 -3.90
N LEU A 95 -7.19 -7.49 -4.80
CA LEU A 95 -8.02 -6.32 -4.54
C LEU A 95 -9.04 -6.57 -3.41
N ALA A 96 -9.65 -7.74 -3.38
CA ALA A 96 -10.58 -8.12 -2.31
C ALA A 96 -9.87 -8.20 -0.94
N LEU A 97 -8.68 -8.79 -0.89
CA LEU A 97 -7.86 -8.85 0.32
C LEU A 97 -7.45 -7.45 0.78
N PHE A 98 -6.93 -6.61 -0.13
CA PHE A 98 -6.57 -5.22 0.16
C PHE A 98 -7.75 -4.46 0.77
N ARG A 99 -8.95 -4.56 0.17
CA ARG A 99 -10.17 -3.91 0.65
C ARG A 99 -10.45 -4.24 2.11
N TRP A 100 -10.40 -5.52 2.49
CA TRP A 100 -10.73 -5.94 3.85
C TRP A 100 -9.67 -5.55 4.86
N LEU A 101 -8.39 -5.72 4.54
CA LEU A 101 -7.29 -5.33 5.43
C LEU A 101 -7.30 -3.82 5.68
N ARG A 102 -7.47 -3.00 4.62
CA ARG A 102 -7.57 -1.54 4.70
C ARG A 102 -8.76 -1.10 5.53
N LYS A 103 -9.93 -1.68 5.27
CA LYS A 103 -11.14 -1.38 6.03
C LYS A 103 -10.97 -1.66 7.51
N LEU A 104 -10.46 -2.84 7.88
CA LEU A 104 -10.28 -3.22 9.27
C LEU A 104 -9.24 -2.36 10.00
N SER A 105 -8.17 -1.96 9.33
CA SER A 105 -7.20 -1.02 9.89
C SER A 105 -7.79 0.39 10.01
N TYR A 106 -8.52 0.87 9.00
CA TYR A 106 -9.22 2.17 9.05
C TYR A 106 -10.22 2.24 10.20
N ASP A 107 -11.06 1.21 10.36
CA ASP A 107 -12.06 1.15 11.44
C ASP A 107 -11.40 1.19 12.82
N LEU A 108 -10.21 0.61 12.95
CA LEU A 108 -9.44 0.63 14.19
C LEU A 108 -8.83 2.01 14.44
N ILE A 109 -8.13 2.59 13.46
CA ILE A 109 -7.37 3.82 13.66
C ILE A 109 -8.24 5.07 13.85
N LYS A 110 -9.49 5.07 13.37
CA LYS A 110 -10.45 6.18 13.60
C LYS A 110 -10.70 6.47 15.08
N THR A 111 -10.53 5.47 15.92
CA THR A 111 -10.88 5.54 17.35
C THR A 111 -9.68 5.56 18.28
N VAL A 112 -8.47 5.60 17.68
CA VAL A 112 -7.21 5.58 18.44
C VAL A 112 -7.03 6.90 19.20
N PRO A 113 -6.78 6.88 20.52
CA PRO A 113 -6.49 8.07 21.32
C PRO A 113 -5.21 8.77 20.82
N GLN A 114 -5.16 10.10 21.01
CA GLN A 114 -4.07 10.93 20.49
C GLN A 114 -2.68 10.53 20.97
N GLU A 115 -2.55 10.12 22.22
CA GLU A 115 -1.27 9.71 22.81
C GLU A 115 -0.67 8.43 22.19
N VAL A 116 -1.48 7.65 21.51
CA VAL A 116 -1.04 6.41 20.84
C VAL A 116 -0.23 6.69 19.58
N TRP A 117 -0.49 7.79 18.91
CA TRP A 117 0.16 8.12 17.64
C TRP A 117 1.66 8.39 17.74
N SER A 118 2.16 8.69 18.93
CA SER A 118 3.59 8.82 19.24
C SER A 118 4.26 7.53 19.69
N ARG A 119 3.52 6.40 19.77
CA ARG A 119 4.13 5.10 20.08
C ARG A 119 5.08 4.69 18.98
N GLU A 120 6.19 4.09 19.39
CA GLU A 120 7.29 3.72 18.49
C GLU A 120 7.39 2.21 18.37
N CYS A 121 7.86 1.75 17.22
CA CYS A 121 8.36 0.41 16.96
C CYS A 121 9.66 0.52 16.16
N TYR A 122 10.51 -0.52 16.22
CA TYR A 122 11.74 -0.56 15.45
C TYR A 122 11.49 -1.18 14.08
N HIS A 123 11.80 -0.44 13.00
CA HIS A 123 11.81 -0.98 11.64
C HIS A 123 13.26 -1.27 11.22
N PRO A 124 13.58 -2.47 10.71
CA PRO A 124 14.96 -2.84 10.39
C PRO A 124 15.70 -1.92 9.41
N GLU A 125 14.95 -1.25 8.51
CA GLU A 125 15.51 -0.36 7.49
C GLU A 125 15.45 1.12 7.90
N ASP A 126 14.37 1.54 8.61
CA ASP A 126 14.11 2.94 8.92
C ASP A 126 14.48 3.33 10.35
N GLY A 127 14.82 2.35 11.21
CA GLY A 127 15.08 2.58 12.65
C GLY A 127 13.79 2.75 13.45
N MET A 128 13.82 3.59 14.49
CA MET A 128 12.63 3.88 15.31
C MET A 128 11.65 4.73 14.52
N ILE A 129 10.45 4.22 14.30
CA ILE A 129 9.36 4.94 13.63
C ILE A 129 8.13 5.00 14.55
N THR A 130 7.35 6.07 14.40
CA THR A 130 6.11 6.27 15.14
C THR A 130 4.89 5.73 14.39
N MET A 131 3.76 5.62 15.08
CA MET A 131 2.48 5.31 14.41
C MET A 131 2.05 6.44 13.44
N ASP A 132 2.45 7.69 13.69
CA ASP A 132 2.28 8.81 12.74
C ASP A 132 3.08 8.59 11.45
N ASP A 133 4.31 8.04 11.52
CA ASP A 133 5.14 7.72 10.35
C ASP A 133 4.54 6.54 9.56
N TRP A 134 4.01 5.52 10.26
CA TRP A 134 3.26 4.45 9.62
C TRP A 134 2.06 4.99 8.81
N LEU A 135 1.27 5.91 9.41
CA LEU A 135 0.14 6.52 8.71
C LEU A 135 0.60 7.33 7.49
N ASP A 136 1.70 8.07 7.62
CA ASP A 136 2.30 8.84 6.51
C ASP A 136 2.68 7.97 5.33
N THR A 137 3.30 6.83 5.60
CA THR A 137 3.68 5.87 4.58
C THR A 137 2.44 5.31 3.86
N TYR A 138 1.50 4.76 4.61
CA TYR A 138 0.41 4.00 4.02
C TYR A 138 -0.75 4.84 3.45
N GLN A 139 -0.89 6.11 3.87
CA GLN A 139 -1.84 7.01 3.22
C GLN A 139 -1.36 7.50 1.84
N ARG A 140 -0.04 7.52 1.58
CA ARG A 140 0.55 7.86 0.28
C ARG A 140 0.72 6.66 -0.64
N HIS A 141 0.80 5.46 -0.10
CA HIS A 141 1.14 4.25 -0.82
C HIS A 141 0.27 4.03 -2.07
N ILE A 142 -1.05 4.21 -1.96
CA ILE A 142 -1.95 4.04 -3.11
C ILE A 142 -1.83 5.19 -4.12
N PRO A 143 -1.86 6.48 -3.75
CA PRO A 143 -1.55 7.57 -4.69
C PRO A 143 -0.23 7.41 -5.43
N ASP A 144 0.84 6.99 -4.73
CA ASP A 144 2.16 6.78 -5.34
C ASP A 144 2.12 5.65 -6.39
N HIS A 145 1.46 4.52 -6.09
CA HIS A 145 1.27 3.43 -7.06
C HIS A 145 0.35 3.81 -8.22
N ILE A 146 -0.68 4.62 -8.01
CA ILE A 146 -1.51 5.14 -9.11
C ILE A 146 -0.65 5.97 -10.07
N SER A 147 0.21 6.84 -9.56
CA SER A 147 1.14 7.61 -10.40
C SER A 147 2.11 6.71 -11.17
N GLN A 148 2.58 5.63 -10.56
CA GLN A 148 3.39 4.62 -11.23
C GLN A 148 2.60 3.91 -12.35
N MET A 149 1.35 3.51 -12.11
CA MET A 149 0.48 2.90 -13.13
C MET A 149 0.20 3.85 -14.29
N GLU A 150 0.02 5.15 -14.02
CA GLU A 150 -0.14 6.19 -15.07
C GLU A 150 1.11 6.29 -15.95
N SER A 151 2.30 6.20 -15.37
CA SER A 151 3.57 6.19 -16.11
C SER A 151 3.70 4.93 -16.99
N ILE A 152 3.27 3.77 -16.49
CA ILE A 152 3.22 2.52 -17.26
C ILE A 152 2.26 2.66 -18.43
N HIS A 153 1.09 3.25 -18.23
CA HIS A 153 0.11 3.49 -19.28
C HIS A 153 0.66 4.40 -20.39
N GLN A 154 1.34 5.49 -20.04
CA GLN A 154 1.98 6.37 -21.03
C GLN A 154 3.03 5.60 -21.85
N SER A 155 3.89 4.81 -21.23
CA SER A 155 4.87 3.97 -21.91
C SER A 155 4.21 2.96 -22.87
N TRP A 156 3.10 2.36 -22.46
CA TRP A 156 2.34 1.44 -23.31
C TRP A 156 1.74 2.12 -24.54
N LEU A 157 1.15 3.32 -24.38
CA LEU A 157 0.60 4.12 -25.48
C LEU A 157 1.67 4.55 -26.49
N GLU A 158 2.87 4.92 -26.03
CA GLU A 158 3.99 5.30 -26.88
C GLU A 158 4.46 4.12 -27.74
N ARG A 159 4.41 2.90 -27.22
CA ARG A 159 4.77 1.68 -27.98
C ARG A 159 3.75 1.31 -29.05
N GLN A 160 2.50 1.78 -28.96
CA GLN A 160 1.44 1.53 -29.95
C GLN A 160 1.52 2.46 -31.17
N ARG A 161 2.36 3.51 -31.13
CA ARG A 161 2.58 4.48 -32.22
C ARG A 161 3.68 4.04 -33.17
#